data_309871fefb67e74b395860e506a570ed
#
_entry.id   309871fefb67e74b395860e506a570ed
#
_cell.length_a   1.000
_cell.length_b   1.000
_cell.length_c   1.000
_cell.angle_alpha   90.00
_cell.angle_beta   90.00
_cell.angle_gamma   90.00
#
_symmetry.space_group_name_H-M   'P 1'
#
loop_
_entity.id
_entity.type
_entity.pdbx_description
1 polymer ?
#
loop_
_entity_poly.entity_id
_entity_poly.type
_entity_poly.pdbx_seq_one_letter_code
_entity_poly.pdbx_strand_id
1 'polypeptide(L)'
;MAPTRLPALPSVFTPHALREGGDAMAEAVRRAGDGAGTLAWVGAYARAEAAVVLEPELPLGAARLALPVAANALAEALGSFGPPEVPLTWRWPGTLRINGGDCGRLRLAAPPGADEAAVPDWIVVGFEVALAAPAGREPGADPGRTCLEEEGFAGLDAATLTAAWARHLMAGLDRWEAEGPARPVAEFLARLEDAAGARIDPATGELVLDGATRVPPA
;
A
#
# COMPACT_ATOMS: atom_id res chain seq x y z
N MET A 1 3.23 -6.44 -23.86
CA MET A 1 4.59 -6.06 -23.44
C MET A 1 4.41 -5.18 -22.21
N ALA A 2 4.93 -5.59 -21.05
CA ALA A 2 4.82 -4.78 -19.85
C ALA A 2 5.50 -3.42 -20.06
N PRO A 3 4.95 -2.32 -19.50
CA PRO A 3 5.55 -1.01 -19.64
C PRO A 3 6.91 -1.00 -18.94
N THR A 4 7.92 -0.49 -19.61
CA THR A 4 9.29 -0.41 -19.10
C THR A 4 9.61 0.91 -18.42
N ARG A 5 8.68 1.86 -18.44
CA ARG A 5 8.86 3.20 -17.89
C ARG A 5 7.60 3.68 -17.19
N LEU A 6 7.76 4.26 -15.99
CA LEU A 6 6.69 4.94 -15.28
C LEU A 6 6.27 6.24 -16.00
N PRO A 7 4.98 6.60 -15.95
CA PRO A 7 4.55 7.98 -16.20
C PRO A 7 5.30 8.98 -15.33
N ALA A 8 5.16 10.28 -15.62
CA ALA A 8 5.83 11.33 -14.85
C ALA A 8 5.53 11.22 -13.35
N LEU A 9 6.60 11.16 -12.56
CA LEU A 9 6.56 11.16 -11.10
C LEU A 9 7.00 12.52 -10.55
N PRO A 10 6.55 12.89 -9.34
CA PRO A 10 7.19 13.94 -8.57
C PRO A 10 8.70 13.72 -8.42
N SER A 11 9.48 14.80 -8.45
CA SER A 11 10.96 14.75 -8.46
C SER A 11 11.58 14.13 -7.20
N VAL A 12 10.81 13.99 -6.13
CA VAL A 12 11.24 13.32 -4.90
C VAL A 12 11.47 11.82 -5.09
N PHE A 13 10.84 11.20 -6.10
CA PHE A 13 10.98 9.77 -6.33
C PHE A 13 12.10 9.45 -7.31
N THR A 14 12.94 8.48 -6.92
CA THR A 14 13.96 7.86 -7.76
C THR A 14 13.52 6.43 -8.13
N PRO A 15 12.97 6.21 -9.34
CA PRO A 15 12.39 4.92 -9.71
C PRO A 15 13.45 3.88 -10.11
N HIS A 16 13.29 2.66 -9.59
CA HIS A 16 14.06 1.47 -9.92
C HIS A 16 13.13 0.38 -10.47
N ALA A 17 13.21 0.16 -11.78
CA ALA A 17 12.38 -0.84 -12.46
C ALA A 17 12.96 -2.25 -12.29
N LEU A 18 12.11 -3.18 -11.92
CA LEU A 18 12.40 -4.60 -11.83
C LEU A 18 11.69 -5.37 -12.96
N ARG A 19 12.26 -6.52 -13.32
CA ARG A 19 11.62 -7.47 -14.23
C ARG A 19 10.44 -8.15 -13.54
N GLU A 20 9.59 -8.80 -14.30
CA GLU A 20 8.36 -9.46 -13.86
C GLU A 20 8.53 -10.43 -12.67
N GLY A 21 9.64 -11.13 -12.55
CA GLY A 21 9.98 -11.98 -11.41
C GLY A 21 10.57 -11.28 -10.19
N GLY A 22 10.67 -9.94 -10.20
CA GLY A 22 11.22 -9.16 -9.09
C GLY A 22 10.29 -9.08 -7.89
N ASP A 23 10.85 -8.64 -6.74
CA ASP A 23 10.15 -8.30 -5.49
C ASP A 23 10.49 -6.84 -5.15
N ALA A 24 9.51 -5.96 -5.30
CA ALA A 24 9.72 -4.52 -5.08
C ALA A 24 10.01 -4.21 -3.61
N MET A 25 9.37 -4.95 -2.69
CA MET A 25 9.59 -4.75 -1.26
C MET A 25 11.01 -5.14 -0.84
N ALA A 26 11.49 -6.32 -1.28
CA ALA A 26 12.86 -6.75 -1.02
C ALA A 26 13.90 -5.80 -1.65
N GLU A 27 13.63 -5.31 -2.87
CA GLU A 27 14.53 -4.35 -3.53
C GLU A 27 14.56 -3.00 -2.82
N ALA A 28 13.44 -2.46 -2.38
CA ALA A 28 13.38 -1.20 -1.64
C ALA A 28 14.12 -1.33 -0.30
N VAL A 29 13.92 -2.44 0.44
CA VAL A 29 14.67 -2.72 1.68
C VAL A 29 16.18 -2.80 1.41
N ARG A 30 16.59 -3.50 0.35
CA ARG A 30 18.02 -3.58 -0.02
C ARG A 30 18.62 -2.22 -0.35
N ARG A 31 17.81 -1.30 -0.88
CA ARG A 31 18.18 0.07 -1.27
C ARG A 31 17.84 1.12 -0.21
N ALA A 32 17.47 0.73 0.98
CA ALA A 32 17.06 1.69 2.00
C ALA A 32 18.12 2.77 2.28
N GLY A 33 19.40 2.41 2.17
CA GLY A 33 20.52 3.36 2.29
C GLY A 33 20.69 4.34 1.11
N ASP A 34 19.93 4.19 0.01
CA ASP A 34 19.93 5.15 -1.10
C ASP A 34 19.09 6.41 -0.77
N GLY A 35 18.32 6.37 0.33
CA GLY A 35 17.56 7.50 0.89
C GLY A 35 16.07 7.48 0.55
N ALA A 36 15.36 8.41 1.21
CA ALA A 36 13.92 8.60 1.03
C ALA A 36 13.54 8.86 -0.44
N GLY A 37 12.38 8.35 -0.86
CA GLY A 37 11.91 8.49 -2.24
C GLY A 37 12.47 7.44 -3.19
N THR A 38 13.39 6.55 -2.76
CA THR A 38 13.81 5.39 -3.55
C THR A 38 12.59 4.49 -3.76
N LEU A 39 12.14 4.36 -5.01
CA LEU A 39 10.91 3.67 -5.40
C LEU A 39 11.23 2.47 -6.29
N ALA A 40 11.14 1.26 -5.74
CA ALA A 40 11.23 0.02 -6.50
C ALA A 40 9.85 -0.34 -7.06
N TRP A 41 9.78 -0.84 -8.30
CA TRP A 41 8.53 -1.29 -8.90
C TRP A 41 8.74 -2.41 -9.90
N VAL A 42 7.74 -3.26 -10.06
CA VAL A 42 7.81 -4.43 -10.96
C VAL A 42 7.01 -4.14 -12.23
N GLY A 43 7.67 -4.21 -13.37
CA GLY A 43 7.03 -4.13 -14.68
C GLY A 43 6.44 -5.49 -15.07
N ALA A 44 5.27 -5.85 -14.55
CA ALA A 44 4.56 -7.09 -14.84
C ALA A 44 3.21 -6.84 -15.48
N TYR A 45 2.69 -7.86 -16.19
CA TYR A 45 1.35 -7.80 -16.81
C TYR A 45 0.25 -8.14 -15.81
N ALA A 46 0.44 -9.21 -15.03
CA ALA A 46 -0.62 -9.76 -14.18
C ALA A 46 -0.66 -9.15 -12.77
N ARG A 47 0.34 -8.36 -12.39
CA ARG A 47 0.37 -7.69 -11.08
C ARG A 47 1.02 -6.31 -11.15
N ALA A 48 0.57 -5.42 -10.29
CA ALA A 48 1.28 -4.20 -9.94
C ALA A 48 1.92 -4.38 -8.56
N GLU A 49 3.20 -4.08 -8.46
CA GLU A 49 3.95 -4.15 -7.22
C GLU A 49 4.93 -3.00 -7.15
N ALA A 50 4.87 -2.22 -6.07
CA ALA A 50 5.78 -1.13 -5.83
C ALA A 50 6.03 -0.93 -4.34
N ALA A 51 7.20 -0.42 -4.00
CA ALA A 51 7.60 -0.09 -2.64
C ALA A 51 8.49 1.15 -2.63
N VAL A 52 8.36 1.96 -1.59
CA VAL A 52 9.11 3.21 -1.44
C VAL A 52 9.78 3.27 -0.07
N VAL A 53 11.01 3.76 -0.07
CA VAL A 53 11.77 4.07 1.15
C VAL A 53 11.32 5.41 1.69
N LEU A 54 11.05 5.47 2.99
CA LEU A 54 10.77 6.68 3.75
C LEU A 54 11.77 6.79 4.90
N GLU A 55 12.14 8.01 5.27
CA GLU A 55 12.97 8.33 6.43
C GLU A 55 12.10 9.10 7.43
N PRO A 56 11.48 8.40 8.41
CA PRO A 56 10.57 9.04 9.34
C PRO A 56 11.32 9.86 10.38
N GLU A 57 10.70 10.93 10.87
CA GLU A 57 11.16 11.71 12.03
C GLU A 57 10.42 11.31 13.32
N LEU A 58 9.65 10.23 13.28
CA LEU A 58 8.82 9.72 14.37
C LEU A 58 9.35 8.36 14.85
N PRO A 59 9.16 8.03 16.15
CA PRO A 59 9.40 6.67 16.63
C PRO A 59 8.71 5.62 15.76
N LEU A 60 9.33 4.43 15.64
CA LEU A 60 8.85 3.36 14.75
C LEU A 60 7.37 3.03 14.97
N GLY A 61 6.92 2.94 16.22
CA GLY A 61 5.52 2.69 16.52
C GLY A 61 4.57 3.68 15.85
N ALA A 62 4.87 4.98 15.94
CA ALA A 62 4.09 6.03 15.27
C ALA A 62 4.31 6.04 13.75
N ALA A 63 5.54 5.77 13.27
CA ALA A 63 5.88 5.72 11.86
C ALA A 63 5.12 4.60 11.11
N ARG A 64 4.65 3.55 11.81
CA ARG A 64 3.79 2.49 11.26
C ARG A 64 2.47 3.03 10.68
N LEU A 65 2.05 4.24 11.06
CA LEU A 65 0.90 4.91 10.44
C LEU A 65 1.12 5.27 8.96
N ALA A 66 2.33 5.17 8.46
CA ALA A 66 2.59 5.21 7.02
C ALA A 66 1.82 4.10 6.25
N LEU A 67 1.49 2.97 6.89
CA LEU A 67 0.69 1.91 6.26
C LEU A 67 -0.75 2.34 5.96
N PRO A 68 -1.55 2.89 6.91
CA PRO A 68 -2.84 3.53 6.61
C PRO A 68 -2.75 4.63 5.55
N VAL A 69 -1.72 5.47 5.59
CA VAL A 69 -1.52 6.52 4.56
C VAL A 69 -1.31 5.90 3.18
N ALA A 70 -0.46 4.88 3.08
CA ALA A 70 -0.22 4.17 1.82
C ALA A 70 -1.47 3.41 1.32
N ALA A 71 -2.29 2.89 2.24
CA ALA A 71 -3.57 2.25 1.93
C ALA A 71 -4.57 3.25 1.34
N ASN A 72 -4.74 4.42 1.97
CA ASN A 72 -5.59 5.47 1.45
C ASN A 72 -5.11 5.94 0.08
N ALA A 73 -3.81 6.13 -0.10
CA ALA A 73 -3.22 6.48 -1.39
C ALA A 73 -3.53 5.44 -2.49
N LEU A 74 -3.49 4.15 -2.15
CA LEU A 74 -3.85 3.09 -3.10
C LEU A 74 -5.35 3.08 -3.39
N ALA A 75 -6.19 3.30 -2.39
CA ALA A 75 -7.63 3.40 -2.56
C ALA A 75 -8.02 4.60 -3.46
N GLU A 76 -7.40 5.77 -3.26
CA GLU A 76 -7.59 6.95 -4.10
C GLU A 76 -7.11 6.73 -5.54
N ALA A 77 -5.94 6.09 -5.72
CA ALA A 77 -5.43 5.74 -7.03
C ALA A 77 -6.40 4.79 -7.77
N LEU A 78 -6.84 3.71 -7.13
CA LEU A 78 -7.79 2.77 -7.70
C LEU A 78 -9.14 3.43 -8.00
N GLY A 79 -9.65 4.26 -7.09
CA GLY A 79 -10.91 4.98 -7.28
C GLY A 79 -10.94 5.93 -8.48
N SER A 80 -9.75 6.35 -8.98
CA SER A 80 -9.65 7.18 -10.18
C SER A 80 -9.70 6.38 -11.50
N PHE A 81 -9.59 5.06 -11.45
CA PHE A 81 -9.58 4.20 -12.63
C PHE A 81 -10.73 3.20 -12.69
N GLY A 82 -11.29 2.83 -11.54
CA GLY A 82 -12.32 1.80 -11.44
C GLY A 82 -13.74 2.33 -11.49
N PRO A 83 -14.71 1.40 -11.62
CA PRO A 83 -16.11 1.72 -11.49
C PRO A 83 -16.43 2.24 -10.08
N PRO A 84 -17.17 3.36 -9.95
CA PRO A 84 -17.41 4.00 -8.65
C PRO A 84 -18.26 3.16 -7.68
N GLU A 85 -19.03 2.22 -8.22
CA GLU A 85 -19.91 1.32 -7.45
C GLU A 85 -19.21 0.09 -6.89
N VAL A 86 -17.98 -0.20 -7.31
CA VAL A 86 -17.23 -1.37 -6.84
C VAL A 86 -16.62 -1.08 -5.47
N PRO A 87 -17.07 -1.79 -4.41
CA PRO A 87 -16.56 -1.54 -3.07
C PRO A 87 -15.11 -1.95 -2.92
N LEU A 88 -14.32 -1.06 -2.31
CA LEU A 88 -12.93 -1.27 -1.93
C LEU A 88 -12.84 -1.22 -0.42
N THR A 89 -12.39 -2.31 0.19
CA THR A 89 -12.25 -2.47 1.63
C THR A 89 -10.88 -2.99 2.01
N TRP A 90 -10.57 -2.89 3.27
CA TRP A 90 -9.35 -3.43 3.87
C TRP A 90 -9.68 -4.49 4.91
N ARG A 91 -8.91 -5.57 4.93
CA ARG A 91 -8.82 -6.46 6.09
C ARG A 91 -7.46 -6.23 6.74
N TRP A 92 -7.50 -6.03 8.06
CA TRP A 92 -6.29 -5.74 8.83
C TRP A 92 -5.21 -6.82 8.66
N PRO A 93 -3.90 -6.45 8.57
CA PRO A 93 -3.39 -5.06 8.61
C PRO A 93 -3.37 -4.35 7.26
N GLY A 94 -3.44 -5.04 6.15
CA GLY A 94 -3.27 -4.40 4.84
C GLY A 94 -3.73 -5.26 3.66
N THR A 95 -4.61 -6.26 3.86
CA THR A 95 -5.19 -7.00 2.73
C THR A 95 -6.21 -6.13 2.00
N LEU A 96 -5.95 -5.84 0.73
CA LEU A 96 -6.90 -5.17 -0.15
C LEU A 96 -7.97 -6.14 -0.62
N ARG A 97 -9.21 -5.74 -0.45
CA ARG A 97 -10.36 -6.47 -0.97
C ARG A 97 -11.17 -5.60 -1.93
N ILE A 98 -11.54 -6.18 -3.05
CA ILE A 98 -12.38 -5.53 -4.05
C ILE A 98 -13.59 -6.43 -4.28
N ASN A 99 -14.76 -5.85 -4.16
CA ASN A 99 -16.04 -6.58 -4.27
C ASN A 99 -16.09 -7.85 -3.39
N GLY A 100 -15.43 -7.80 -2.22
CA GLY A 100 -15.39 -8.91 -1.27
C GLY A 100 -14.34 -10.00 -1.56
N GLY A 101 -13.57 -9.94 -2.67
CA GLY A 101 -12.45 -10.83 -2.98
C GLY A 101 -11.09 -10.23 -2.60
N ASP A 102 -10.16 -11.06 -2.13
CA ASP A 102 -8.78 -10.63 -1.87
C ASP A 102 -8.10 -10.32 -3.21
N CYS A 103 -7.70 -9.06 -3.42
CA CYS A 103 -7.11 -8.57 -4.66
C CYS A 103 -5.62 -8.18 -4.51
N GLY A 104 -5.18 -7.94 -3.28
CA GLY A 104 -3.81 -7.49 -3.04
C GLY A 104 -3.49 -7.28 -1.57
N ARG A 105 -2.36 -6.67 -1.34
CA ARG A 105 -1.91 -6.37 0.04
C ARG A 105 -0.99 -5.16 0.08
N LEU A 106 -0.95 -4.50 1.23
CA LEU A 106 0.11 -3.58 1.61
C LEU A 106 0.98 -4.20 2.69
N ARG A 107 2.22 -3.77 2.71
CA ARG A 107 3.21 -4.19 3.72
C ARG A 107 4.05 -2.98 4.15
N LEU A 108 4.56 -3.06 5.38
CA LEU A 108 5.56 -2.15 5.91
C LEU A 108 6.75 -2.97 6.39
N ALA A 109 7.95 -2.50 6.15
CA ALA A 109 9.18 -3.05 6.73
C ALA A 109 9.98 -1.93 7.41
N ALA A 110 10.72 -2.31 8.44
CA ALA A 110 11.67 -1.46 9.16
C ALA A 110 12.99 -2.23 9.37
N PRO A 111 14.06 -1.58 9.84
CA PRO A 111 15.30 -2.28 10.16
C PRO A 111 15.05 -3.46 11.13
N PRO A 112 15.67 -4.63 10.90
CA PRO A 112 15.51 -5.77 11.78
C PRO A 112 15.90 -5.45 13.22
N GLY A 113 15.01 -5.71 14.18
CA GLY A 113 15.25 -5.44 15.60
C GLY A 113 15.19 -3.97 16.00
N ALA A 114 14.65 -3.10 15.15
CA ALA A 114 14.44 -1.69 15.52
C ALA A 114 13.52 -1.57 16.75
N ASP A 115 13.88 -0.65 17.64
CA ASP A 115 13.09 -0.34 18.84
C ASP A 115 11.86 0.49 18.43
N GLU A 116 10.68 0.07 18.90
CA GLU A 116 9.41 0.78 18.64
C GLU A 116 9.41 2.22 19.18
N ALA A 117 10.18 2.50 20.22
CA ALA A 117 10.31 3.82 20.80
C ALA A 117 11.39 4.70 20.15
N ALA A 118 12.24 4.14 19.30
CA ALA A 118 13.29 4.86 18.59
C ALA A 118 12.85 5.28 17.20
N VAL A 119 13.43 6.36 16.69
CA VAL A 119 13.28 6.79 15.29
C VAL A 119 14.15 5.87 14.42
N PRO A 120 13.59 5.09 13.50
CA PRO A 120 14.38 4.23 12.63
C PRO A 120 15.02 5.05 11.50
N ASP A 121 16.18 4.60 11.01
CA ASP A 121 16.85 5.24 9.86
C ASP A 121 15.98 5.19 8.60
N TRP A 122 15.13 4.19 8.46
CA TRP A 122 14.22 4.03 7.34
C TRP A 122 13.01 3.16 7.69
N ILE A 123 11.94 3.34 6.96
CA ILE A 123 10.87 2.35 6.77
C ILE A 123 10.61 2.19 5.28
N VAL A 124 10.04 1.07 4.89
CA VAL A 124 9.57 0.81 3.52
C VAL A 124 8.09 0.51 3.57
N VAL A 125 7.31 1.21 2.76
CA VAL A 125 5.89 0.87 2.53
C VAL A 125 5.72 0.43 1.08
N GLY A 126 4.91 -0.59 0.85
CA GLY A 126 4.69 -1.09 -0.51
C GLY A 126 3.37 -1.84 -0.66
N PHE A 127 2.96 -2.01 -1.90
CA PHE A 127 1.75 -2.75 -2.27
C PHE A 127 2.05 -3.81 -3.32
N GLU A 128 1.19 -4.82 -3.34
CA GLU A 128 1.08 -5.82 -4.40
C GLU A 128 -0.40 -6.00 -4.72
N VAL A 129 -0.80 -5.85 -5.98
CA VAL A 129 -2.19 -5.94 -6.44
C VAL A 129 -2.26 -6.80 -7.70
N ALA A 130 -3.18 -7.76 -7.74
CA ALA A 130 -3.45 -8.58 -8.90
C ALA A 130 -4.17 -7.75 -9.98
N LEU A 131 -3.52 -7.56 -11.14
CA LEU A 131 -4.10 -6.86 -12.28
C LEU A 131 -4.98 -7.78 -13.12
N ALA A 132 -4.48 -8.98 -13.40
CA ALA A 132 -5.17 -9.98 -14.21
C ALA A 132 -5.09 -11.37 -13.54
N ALA A 133 -6.03 -12.22 -13.85
CA ALA A 133 -6.03 -13.60 -13.37
C ALA A 133 -4.85 -14.40 -13.96
N PRO A 134 -4.27 -15.34 -13.19
CA PRO A 134 -3.29 -16.27 -13.73
C PRO A 134 -3.84 -17.04 -14.92
N ALA A 135 -2.99 -17.30 -15.93
CA ALA A 135 -3.39 -18.06 -17.11
C ALA A 135 -3.98 -19.43 -16.71
N GLY A 136 -5.14 -19.75 -17.28
CA GLY A 136 -5.85 -21.01 -17.02
C GLY A 136 -6.77 -21.02 -15.81
N ARG A 137 -6.86 -19.93 -15.05
CA ARG A 137 -7.88 -19.78 -14.02
C ARG A 137 -9.21 -19.37 -14.67
N GLU A 138 -10.27 -20.12 -14.40
CA GLU A 138 -11.62 -19.71 -14.79
C GLU A 138 -12.14 -18.59 -13.88
N PRO A 139 -12.82 -17.56 -14.42
CA PRO A 139 -13.45 -16.52 -13.63
C PRO A 139 -14.38 -17.12 -12.58
N GLY A 140 -14.28 -16.66 -11.33
CA GLY A 140 -15.10 -17.14 -10.22
C GLY A 140 -14.73 -18.53 -9.65
N ALA A 141 -13.66 -19.17 -10.12
CA ALA A 141 -13.20 -20.46 -9.61
C ALA A 141 -12.75 -20.40 -8.12
N ASP A 142 -12.32 -19.23 -7.66
CA ASP A 142 -11.99 -18.96 -6.26
C ASP A 142 -12.72 -17.68 -5.81
N PRO A 143 -13.91 -17.81 -5.20
CA PRO A 143 -14.70 -16.65 -4.77
C PRO A 143 -14.01 -15.76 -3.71
N GLY A 144 -13.00 -16.30 -3.03
CA GLY A 144 -12.22 -15.57 -2.03
C GLY A 144 -11.15 -14.66 -2.64
N ARG A 145 -10.88 -14.76 -3.95
CA ARG A 145 -9.81 -14.01 -4.63
C ARG A 145 -10.31 -13.42 -5.93
N THR A 146 -9.85 -12.20 -6.21
CA THR A 146 -10.17 -11.48 -7.44
C THR A 146 -8.94 -10.79 -8.02
N CYS A 147 -9.09 -10.15 -9.17
CA CYS A 147 -8.11 -9.24 -9.77
C CYS A 147 -8.84 -8.02 -10.36
N LEU A 148 -8.09 -6.96 -10.62
CA LEU A 148 -8.66 -5.69 -11.10
C LEU A 148 -9.42 -5.85 -12.42
N GLU A 149 -8.93 -6.67 -13.35
CA GLU A 149 -9.58 -6.93 -14.63
C GLU A 149 -10.98 -7.56 -14.46
N GLU A 150 -11.13 -8.53 -13.54
CA GLU A 150 -12.42 -9.17 -13.23
C GLU A 150 -13.42 -8.19 -12.59
N GLU A 151 -12.93 -7.16 -11.90
CA GLU A 151 -13.73 -6.13 -11.21
C GLU A 151 -13.94 -4.85 -12.04
N GLY A 152 -13.63 -4.88 -13.34
CA GLY A 152 -13.94 -3.81 -14.26
C GLY A 152 -12.89 -2.71 -14.38
N PHE A 153 -11.70 -2.87 -13.82
CA PHE A 153 -10.57 -1.93 -13.97
C PHE A 153 -9.82 -2.19 -15.28
N ALA A 154 -10.53 -2.14 -16.40
CA ALA A 154 -9.98 -2.49 -17.69
C ALA A 154 -8.86 -1.55 -18.13
N GLY A 155 -7.75 -2.11 -18.62
CA GLY A 155 -6.64 -1.35 -19.18
C GLY A 155 -5.71 -0.67 -18.16
N LEU A 156 -5.90 -0.89 -16.86
CA LEU A 156 -4.98 -0.41 -15.84
C LEU A 156 -3.73 -1.28 -15.80
N ASP A 157 -2.56 -0.69 -16.01
CA ASP A 157 -1.28 -1.37 -15.96
C ASP A 157 -0.46 -1.05 -14.70
N ALA A 158 0.59 -1.84 -14.45
CA ALA A 158 1.46 -1.70 -13.29
C ALA A 158 2.13 -0.32 -13.19
N ALA A 159 2.56 0.25 -14.31
CA ALA A 159 3.24 1.53 -14.32
C ALA A 159 2.28 2.69 -14.00
N THR A 160 1.08 2.66 -14.59
CA THR A 160 0.04 3.66 -14.36
C THR A 160 -0.42 3.65 -12.91
N LEU A 161 -0.71 2.46 -12.33
CA LEU A 161 -1.12 2.34 -10.93
C LEU A 161 0.01 2.78 -9.98
N THR A 162 1.25 2.34 -10.24
CA THR A 162 2.41 2.75 -9.42
C THR A 162 2.59 4.26 -9.40
N ALA A 163 2.51 4.92 -10.57
CA ALA A 163 2.67 6.37 -10.66
C ALA A 163 1.51 7.14 -9.98
N ALA A 164 0.28 6.64 -10.09
CA ALA A 164 -0.86 7.22 -9.40
C ALA A 164 -0.72 7.07 -7.88
N TRP A 165 -0.41 5.86 -7.41
CA TRP A 165 -0.16 5.59 -5.99
C TRP A 165 0.94 6.48 -5.41
N ALA A 166 2.07 6.60 -6.09
CA ALA A 166 3.18 7.42 -5.61
C ALA A 166 2.78 8.91 -5.43
N ARG A 167 1.97 9.46 -6.35
CA ARG A 167 1.46 10.84 -6.23
C ARG A 167 0.50 11.00 -5.04
N HIS A 168 -0.44 10.08 -4.88
CA HIS A 168 -1.36 10.10 -3.74
C HIS A 168 -0.66 9.86 -2.42
N LEU A 169 0.35 8.97 -2.39
CA LEU A 169 1.17 8.72 -1.20
C LEU A 169 1.89 9.99 -0.74
N MET A 170 2.57 10.70 -1.66
CA MET A 170 3.24 11.95 -1.33
C MET A 170 2.24 12.98 -0.75
N ALA A 171 1.10 13.18 -1.40
CA ALA A 171 0.08 14.10 -0.90
C ALA A 171 -0.50 13.66 0.46
N GLY A 172 -0.62 12.36 0.69
CA GLY A 172 -1.07 11.80 1.97
C GLY A 172 -0.06 11.99 3.09
N LEU A 173 1.24 11.83 2.79
CA LEU A 173 2.33 12.07 3.74
C LEU A 173 2.44 13.55 4.10
N ASP A 174 2.42 14.46 3.13
CA ASP A 174 2.40 15.91 3.36
C ASP A 174 1.23 16.33 4.26
N ARG A 175 0.05 15.77 4.01
CA ARG A 175 -1.14 16.04 4.82
C ARG A 175 -1.02 15.49 6.25
N TRP A 176 -0.49 14.28 6.38
CA TRP A 176 -0.23 13.68 7.70
C TRP A 176 0.75 14.51 8.51
N GLU A 177 1.84 14.98 7.90
CA GLU A 177 2.81 15.87 8.53
C GLU A 177 2.16 17.19 8.99
N ALA A 178 1.35 17.81 8.13
CA ALA A 178 0.73 19.12 8.41
C ALA A 178 -0.42 19.06 9.41
N GLU A 179 -1.26 18.01 9.37
CA GLU A 179 -2.54 17.93 10.09
C GLU A 179 -2.56 16.87 11.19
N GLY A 180 -1.52 16.02 11.28
CA GLY A 180 -1.44 14.88 12.20
C GLY A 180 -2.20 13.63 11.71
N PRO A 181 -2.20 12.55 12.53
CA PRO A 181 -2.63 11.23 12.11
C PRO A 181 -4.15 11.01 12.09
N ALA A 182 -4.93 11.90 12.67
CA ALA A 182 -6.38 11.67 12.89
C ALA A 182 -7.12 11.40 11.58
N ARG A 183 -6.86 12.21 10.57
CA ARG A 183 -7.54 12.09 9.29
C ARG A 183 -7.17 10.82 8.50
N PRO A 184 -5.88 10.51 8.22
CA PRO A 184 -5.55 9.29 7.50
C PRO A 184 -6.00 8.02 8.23
N VAL A 185 -5.98 8.02 9.56
CA VAL A 185 -6.51 6.91 10.37
C VAL A 185 -8.02 6.78 10.18
N ALA A 186 -8.79 7.86 10.24
CA ALA A 186 -10.23 7.83 10.05
C ALA A 186 -10.63 7.38 8.63
N GLU A 187 -9.92 7.84 7.60
CA GLU A 187 -10.15 7.46 6.20
C GLU A 187 -9.87 5.95 5.98
N PHE A 188 -8.82 5.41 6.61
CA PHE A 188 -8.52 3.98 6.57
C PHE A 188 -9.58 3.15 7.31
N LEU A 189 -9.93 3.54 8.54
CA LEU A 189 -10.95 2.85 9.34
C LEU A 189 -12.32 2.83 8.66
N ALA A 190 -12.66 3.89 7.92
CA ALA A 190 -13.93 3.94 7.15
C ALA A 190 -14.04 2.87 6.06
N ARG A 191 -12.90 2.30 5.63
CA ARG A 191 -12.83 1.20 4.65
C ARG A 191 -12.43 -0.13 5.27
N LEU A 192 -12.14 -0.16 6.58
CA LEU A 192 -11.72 -1.39 7.27
C LEU A 192 -12.96 -2.26 7.54
N GLU A 193 -12.88 -3.54 7.15
CA GLU A 193 -13.91 -4.53 7.49
C GLU A 193 -13.91 -4.78 9.00
N ASP A 194 -15.09 -5.03 9.56
CA ASP A 194 -15.29 -5.32 11.00
C ASP A 194 -14.73 -4.23 11.94
N ALA A 195 -14.73 -2.97 11.50
CA ALA A 195 -14.15 -1.85 12.23
C ALA A 195 -15.08 -1.20 13.26
N ALA A 196 -16.24 -1.81 13.58
CA ALA A 196 -17.16 -1.22 14.54
C ALA A 196 -16.50 -1.02 15.91
N GLY A 197 -16.36 0.26 16.33
CA GLY A 197 -15.68 0.60 17.59
C GLY A 197 -14.15 0.47 17.55
N ALA A 198 -13.56 0.12 16.40
CA ALA A 198 -12.12 0.02 16.25
C ALA A 198 -11.45 1.41 16.22
N ARG A 199 -10.23 1.46 16.72
CA ARG A 199 -9.33 2.61 16.59
C ARG A 199 -7.91 2.13 16.34
N ILE A 200 -7.09 2.97 15.73
CA ILE A 200 -5.64 2.73 15.63
C ILE A 200 -4.95 3.59 16.71
N ASP A 201 -4.09 2.96 17.50
CA ASP A 201 -3.26 3.66 18.48
C ASP A 201 -2.18 4.46 17.74
N PRO A 202 -2.16 5.80 17.85
CA PRO A 202 -1.24 6.62 17.10
C PRO A 202 0.23 6.49 17.54
N ALA A 203 0.47 5.92 18.73
CA ALA A 203 1.83 5.72 19.23
C ALA A 203 2.45 4.39 18.83
N THR A 204 1.61 3.37 18.55
CA THR A 204 2.09 2.01 18.24
C THR A 204 1.66 1.51 16.85
N GLY A 205 0.73 2.19 16.20
CA GLY A 205 0.13 1.74 14.95
C GLY A 205 -0.76 0.49 15.07
N GLU A 206 -1.00 0.01 16.29
CA GLU A 206 -1.83 -1.18 16.54
C GLU A 206 -3.32 -0.89 16.35
N LEU A 207 -4.03 -1.85 15.76
CA LEU A 207 -5.48 -1.83 15.77
C LEU A 207 -5.99 -2.25 17.16
N VAL A 208 -6.85 -1.45 17.76
CA VAL A 208 -7.49 -1.72 19.05
C VAL A 208 -8.97 -1.96 18.81
N LEU A 209 -9.41 -3.18 19.16
CA LEU A 209 -10.80 -3.62 19.07
C LEU A 209 -11.39 -3.65 20.48
N ASP A 210 -12.69 -3.30 20.61
CA ASP A 210 -13.45 -3.37 21.87
C ASP A 210 -12.74 -2.70 23.07
N GLY A 211 -11.88 -1.73 22.80
CA GLY A 211 -11.12 -0.97 23.80
C GLY A 211 -9.96 -1.73 24.46
N ALA A 212 -9.78 -3.03 24.21
CA ALA A 212 -8.79 -3.85 24.91
C ALA A 212 -7.94 -4.74 23.99
N THR A 213 -8.53 -5.37 22.97
CA THR A 213 -7.80 -6.27 22.08
C THR A 213 -6.91 -5.47 21.13
N ARG A 214 -5.59 -5.74 21.19
CA ARG A 214 -4.59 -5.10 20.33
C ARG A 214 -4.14 -6.08 19.25
N VAL A 215 -4.18 -5.65 18.00
CA VAL A 215 -3.72 -6.42 16.85
C VAL A 215 -2.57 -5.65 16.21
N PRO A 216 -1.35 -6.21 16.22
CA PRO A 216 -0.18 -5.51 15.69
C PRO A 216 -0.34 -5.23 14.19
N PRO A 217 0.30 -4.17 13.68
CA PRO A 217 0.50 -3.96 12.25
C PRO A 217 1.45 -5.05 11.71
N ALA A 218 1.39 -5.29 10.40
CA ALA A 218 2.27 -6.26 9.74
C ALA A 218 3.70 -5.77 9.71
#